data_aea55f24254580f5b40af55c6eba086c
#
_entry.id   aea55f24254580f5b40af55c6eba086c
#
_cell.length_a   1.000
_cell.length_b   1.000
_cell.length_c   1.000
_cell.angle_alpha   90.00
_cell.angle_beta   90.00
_cell.angle_gamma   90.00
#
_symmetry.space_group_name_H-M   'P 1'
#
loop_
_entity.id
_entity.type
_entity.pdbx_description
1 polymer ?
#
loop_
_entity_poly.entity_id
_entity_poly.type
_entity_poly.pdbx_seq_one_letter_code
_entity_poly.pdbx_strand_id
1 'polypeptide(L)'
;HKTSWPEVNEDLVSEDYENKGNITVDLIDEVRRFKSSSKIPLNAQLSEVNVYTNDENLVEIFDEFSQDIEGTLKIDDLSIKTGKPEVHEKIIEVEPDMSQIGPMFKKDAGKIIGYLKSTDIEIIADELEESGELAIGDIVVGKDLLNISKEIVGASGKKVDILQSENLD
;
A
#
# COMPACT_ATOMS: atom_id res chain seq x y z
N HIS A 1 26.37 -36.69 -31.18
CA HIS A 1 26.73 -35.99 -29.93
C HIS A 1 26.19 -36.78 -28.75
N LYS A 2 27.08 -37.54 -28.06
CA LYS A 2 26.77 -38.15 -26.77
C LYS A 2 27.37 -37.22 -25.68
N THR A 3 26.69 -36.13 -25.36
CA THR A 3 26.98 -35.36 -24.15
C THR A 3 26.21 -36.05 -23.03
N SER A 4 26.91 -36.61 -22.06
CA SER A 4 26.30 -37.02 -20.80
C SER A 4 25.71 -35.81 -20.12
N TRP A 5 24.61 -35.98 -19.41
CA TRP A 5 24.10 -34.96 -18.51
C TRP A 5 25.18 -34.63 -17.45
N PRO A 6 25.33 -33.35 -17.06
CA PRO A 6 26.24 -33.02 -15.99
C PRO A 6 25.88 -33.80 -14.72
N GLU A 7 26.87 -34.31 -14.03
CA GLU A 7 26.67 -34.95 -12.73
C GLU A 7 26.35 -33.89 -11.69
N VAL A 8 25.51 -34.24 -10.71
CA VAL A 8 25.18 -33.35 -9.61
C VAL A 8 26.45 -33.19 -8.77
N ASN A 9 26.84 -31.96 -8.54
CA ASN A 9 27.91 -31.66 -7.58
C ASN A 9 27.29 -31.57 -6.18
N GLU A 10 27.44 -32.63 -5.40
CA GLU A 10 26.86 -32.70 -4.03
C GLU A 10 27.43 -31.64 -3.09
N ASP A 11 28.63 -31.12 -3.34
CA ASP A 11 29.23 -30.02 -2.58
C ASP A 11 28.50 -28.67 -2.73
N LEU A 12 27.64 -28.56 -3.76
CA LEU A 12 26.81 -27.39 -4.00
C LEU A 12 25.37 -27.53 -3.49
N VAL A 13 25.02 -28.71 -2.95
CA VAL A 13 23.70 -28.95 -2.36
C VAL A 13 23.75 -28.61 -0.88
N SER A 14 22.93 -27.65 -0.46
CA SER A 14 22.82 -27.25 0.94
C SER A 14 21.34 -27.07 1.29
N GLU A 15 20.87 -27.87 2.26
CA GLU A 15 19.50 -27.77 2.77
C GLU A 15 19.20 -26.37 3.33
N ASP A 16 20.19 -25.68 3.91
CA ASP A 16 20.04 -24.32 4.41
C ASP A 16 19.76 -23.33 3.28
N TYR A 17 20.54 -23.40 2.20
CA TYR A 17 20.30 -22.56 1.02
C TYR A 17 19.00 -22.90 0.29
N GLU A 18 18.57 -24.15 0.25
CA GLU A 18 17.28 -24.55 -0.30
C GLU A 18 16.13 -23.95 0.51
N ASN A 19 16.22 -23.99 1.85
CA ASN A 19 15.22 -23.39 2.73
C ASN A 19 15.14 -21.86 2.56
N LYS A 20 16.29 -21.18 2.55
CA LYS A 20 16.37 -19.74 2.30
C LYS A 20 15.79 -19.37 0.92
N GLY A 21 16.14 -20.16 -0.11
CA GLY A 21 15.60 -19.99 -1.45
C GLY A 21 14.08 -20.16 -1.49
N ASN A 22 13.52 -21.15 -0.81
CA ASN A 22 12.08 -21.35 -0.74
C ASN A 22 11.35 -20.19 -0.07
N ILE A 23 11.87 -19.68 1.06
CA ILE A 23 11.33 -18.50 1.75
C ILE A 23 11.34 -17.28 0.81
N THR A 24 12.43 -17.10 0.05
CA THR A 24 12.54 -16.02 -0.93
C THR A 24 11.52 -16.16 -2.07
N VAL A 25 11.30 -17.38 -2.55
CA VAL A 25 10.27 -17.68 -3.57
C VAL A 25 8.87 -17.39 -3.03
N ASP A 26 8.59 -17.72 -1.78
CA ASP A 26 7.28 -17.42 -1.17
C ASP A 26 7.01 -15.92 -1.13
N LEU A 27 7.99 -15.09 -0.76
CA LEU A 27 7.87 -13.63 -0.84
C LEU A 27 7.61 -13.15 -2.27
N ILE A 28 8.36 -13.66 -3.24
CA ILE A 28 8.18 -13.31 -4.66
C ILE A 28 6.77 -13.65 -5.13
N ASP A 29 6.26 -14.82 -4.76
CA ASP A 29 4.94 -15.28 -5.16
C ASP A 29 3.82 -14.47 -4.50
N GLU A 30 3.99 -14.03 -3.24
CA GLU A 30 3.05 -13.11 -2.59
C GLU A 30 2.96 -11.77 -3.35
N VAL A 31 4.10 -11.17 -3.71
CA VAL A 31 4.11 -9.92 -4.49
C VAL A 31 3.50 -10.12 -5.88
N ARG A 32 3.73 -11.26 -6.52
CA ARG A 32 3.09 -11.59 -7.82
C ARG A 32 1.58 -11.76 -7.71
N ARG A 33 1.09 -12.41 -6.65
CA ARG A 33 -0.35 -12.53 -6.36
C ARG A 33 -0.97 -11.16 -6.15
N PHE A 34 -0.29 -10.29 -5.39
CA PHE A 34 -0.73 -8.91 -5.20
C PHE A 34 -0.80 -8.15 -6.53
N LYS A 35 0.25 -8.19 -7.37
CA LYS A 35 0.22 -7.56 -8.70
C LYS A 35 -0.99 -8.06 -9.51
N SER A 36 -1.25 -9.37 -9.52
CA SER A 36 -2.37 -9.96 -10.24
C SER A 36 -3.73 -9.50 -9.72
N SER A 37 -3.93 -9.51 -8.41
CA SER A 37 -5.19 -9.08 -7.78
C SER A 37 -5.47 -7.60 -7.97
N SER A 38 -4.43 -6.78 -7.95
CA SER A 38 -4.47 -5.33 -8.19
C SER A 38 -4.49 -4.95 -9.68
N LYS A 39 -4.54 -5.95 -10.58
CA LYS A 39 -4.49 -5.75 -12.06
C LYS A 39 -3.23 -5.02 -12.52
N ILE A 40 -2.14 -5.14 -11.78
CA ILE A 40 -0.82 -4.65 -12.15
C ILE A 40 -0.15 -5.73 -13.01
N PRO A 41 0.38 -5.40 -14.20
CA PRO A 41 1.11 -6.37 -15.02
C PRO A 41 2.29 -6.98 -14.24
N LEU A 42 2.51 -8.29 -14.34
CA LEU A 42 3.61 -8.96 -13.62
C LEU A 42 4.99 -8.39 -13.96
N ASN A 43 5.14 -7.87 -15.17
CA ASN A 43 6.36 -7.23 -15.64
C ASN A 43 6.41 -5.71 -15.36
N ALA A 44 5.42 -5.15 -14.69
CA ALA A 44 5.44 -3.75 -14.28
C ALA A 44 6.55 -3.50 -13.26
N GLN A 45 7.24 -2.38 -13.44
CA GLN A 45 8.28 -1.91 -12.54
C GLN A 45 7.64 -1.34 -11.26
N LEU A 46 8.23 -1.67 -10.12
CA LEU A 46 7.86 -1.13 -8.81
C LEU A 46 8.98 -0.18 -8.37
N SER A 47 8.64 1.07 -8.12
CA SER A 47 9.64 2.08 -7.76
C SER A 47 10.22 1.87 -6.37
N GLU A 48 9.42 1.39 -5.44
CA GLU A 48 9.84 1.18 -4.05
C GLU A 48 9.03 0.04 -3.43
N VAL A 49 9.70 -0.88 -2.75
CA VAL A 49 9.09 -1.94 -1.94
C VAL A 49 9.78 -1.99 -0.59
N ASN A 50 9.01 -1.88 0.48
CA ASN A 50 9.52 -2.03 1.82
C ASN A 50 8.93 -3.30 2.43
N VAL A 51 9.78 -4.24 2.83
CA VAL A 51 9.41 -5.46 3.54
C VAL A 51 9.62 -5.23 5.04
N TYR A 52 8.61 -5.53 5.83
CA TYR A 52 8.67 -5.39 7.29
C TYR A 52 8.42 -6.75 7.94
N THR A 53 9.33 -7.18 8.81
CA THR A 53 9.18 -8.39 9.61
C THR A 53 9.78 -8.17 11.00
N ASN A 54 9.33 -8.93 12.00
CA ASN A 54 9.94 -8.97 13.34
C ASN A 54 10.91 -10.14 13.48
N ASP A 55 11.02 -11.01 12.48
CA ASP A 55 11.94 -12.13 12.47
C ASP A 55 13.29 -11.71 11.87
N GLU A 56 14.32 -11.65 12.71
CA GLU A 56 15.69 -11.28 12.30
C GLU A 56 16.26 -12.26 11.25
N ASN A 57 15.87 -13.53 11.31
CA ASN A 57 16.31 -14.52 10.33
C ASN A 57 15.75 -14.24 8.93
N LEU A 58 14.47 -13.80 8.85
CA LEU A 58 13.89 -13.36 7.58
C LEU A 58 14.55 -12.10 7.04
N VAL A 59 14.93 -11.17 7.90
CA VAL A 59 15.69 -9.97 7.50
C VAL A 59 16.99 -10.38 6.82
N GLU A 60 17.76 -11.27 7.46
CA GLU A 60 19.04 -11.76 6.91
C GLU A 60 18.85 -12.47 5.56
N ILE A 61 17.82 -13.33 5.45
CA ILE A 61 17.52 -14.07 4.22
C ILE A 61 17.18 -13.10 3.08
N PHE A 62 16.26 -12.16 3.32
CA PHE A 62 15.84 -11.24 2.27
C PHE A 62 16.92 -10.25 1.87
N ASP A 63 17.79 -9.84 2.79
CA ASP A 63 18.98 -9.05 2.48
C ASP A 63 19.98 -9.84 1.61
N GLU A 64 20.22 -11.10 1.94
CA GLU A 64 21.13 -11.99 1.18
C GLU A 64 20.63 -12.18 -0.25
N PHE A 65 19.31 -12.33 -0.46
CA PHE A 65 18.69 -12.53 -1.76
C PHE A 65 18.07 -11.25 -2.39
N SER A 66 18.41 -10.08 -1.87
CA SER A 66 17.80 -8.81 -2.30
C SER A 66 17.90 -8.56 -3.81
N GLN A 67 19.06 -8.84 -4.42
CA GLN A 67 19.27 -8.66 -5.85
C GLN A 67 18.40 -9.61 -6.71
N ASP A 68 18.17 -10.83 -6.25
CA ASP A 68 17.31 -11.80 -6.94
C ASP A 68 15.84 -11.38 -6.84
N ILE A 69 15.42 -10.86 -5.69
CA ILE A 69 14.08 -10.31 -5.46
C ILE A 69 13.85 -9.09 -6.36
N GLU A 70 14.76 -8.12 -6.35
CA GLU A 70 14.70 -6.90 -7.18
C GLU A 70 14.63 -7.24 -8.67
N GLY A 71 15.54 -8.10 -9.13
CA GLY A 71 15.60 -8.52 -10.53
C GLY A 71 14.34 -9.26 -10.98
N THR A 72 13.83 -10.16 -10.16
CA THR A 72 12.66 -10.99 -10.47
C THR A 72 11.36 -10.19 -10.47
N LEU A 73 11.19 -9.28 -9.53
CA LEU A 73 9.98 -8.47 -9.35
C LEU A 73 10.04 -7.13 -10.08
N LYS A 74 11.20 -6.76 -10.61
CA LYS A 74 11.49 -5.45 -11.21
C LYS A 74 11.25 -4.30 -10.24
N ILE A 75 11.94 -4.36 -9.11
CA ILE A 75 11.93 -3.35 -8.07
C ILE A 75 13.14 -2.45 -8.25
N ASP A 76 12.96 -1.13 -8.16
CA ASP A 76 14.05 -0.15 -8.23
C ASP A 76 14.73 0.06 -6.87
N ASP A 77 13.95 0.02 -5.80
CA ASP A 77 14.43 0.23 -4.43
C ASP A 77 13.70 -0.74 -3.48
N LEU A 78 14.44 -1.74 -3.02
CA LEU A 78 13.98 -2.72 -2.04
C LEU A 78 14.61 -2.42 -0.68
N SER A 79 13.80 -2.27 0.34
CA SER A 79 14.26 -2.10 1.71
C SER A 79 13.68 -3.17 2.62
N ILE A 80 14.53 -3.84 3.38
CA ILE A 80 14.14 -4.82 4.39
C ILE A 80 14.26 -4.16 5.77
N LYS A 81 13.19 -4.18 6.56
CA LYS A 81 13.11 -3.44 7.83
C LYS A 81 12.50 -4.30 8.92
N THR A 82 13.00 -4.13 10.13
CA THR A 82 12.40 -4.73 11.34
C THR A 82 11.23 -3.86 11.82
N GLY A 83 10.15 -4.49 12.25
CA GLY A 83 9.01 -3.82 12.85
C GLY A 83 7.79 -3.76 11.95
N LYS A 84 7.03 -2.67 12.03
CA LYS A 84 5.81 -2.44 11.27
C LYS A 84 5.92 -1.17 10.44
N PRO A 85 5.24 -1.11 9.26
CA PRO A 85 5.22 0.09 8.47
C PRO A 85 4.52 1.24 9.20
N GLU A 86 5.11 2.44 9.13
CA GLU A 86 4.45 3.67 9.55
C GLU A 86 3.53 4.15 8.43
N VAL A 87 2.24 3.89 8.61
CA VAL A 87 1.21 4.26 7.65
C VAL A 87 0.03 4.92 8.35
N HIS A 88 -0.62 5.82 7.66
CA HIS A 88 -1.84 6.47 8.14
C HIS A 88 -2.83 6.66 7.00
N GLU A 89 -4.11 6.82 7.34
CA GLU A 89 -5.14 7.16 6.38
C GLU A 89 -5.10 8.67 6.10
N LYS A 90 -5.12 9.04 4.83
CA LYS A 90 -5.27 10.44 4.39
C LYS A 90 -6.58 10.58 3.63
N ILE A 91 -7.37 11.60 3.93
CA ILE A 91 -8.55 11.97 3.16
C ILE A 91 -8.07 12.57 1.83
N ILE A 92 -8.56 12.02 0.71
CA ILE A 92 -8.17 12.43 -0.64
C ILE A 92 -9.32 13.06 -1.40
N GLU A 93 -10.56 12.77 -1.01
CA GLU A 93 -11.74 13.30 -1.66
C GLU A 93 -12.90 13.37 -0.66
N VAL A 94 -13.66 14.44 -0.74
CA VAL A 94 -14.88 14.65 0.04
C VAL A 94 -15.98 15.11 -0.89
N GLU A 95 -17.04 14.32 -1.02
CA GLU A 95 -18.20 14.63 -1.82
C GLU A 95 -19.46 14.76 -0.96
N PRO A 96 -20.40 15.64 -1.31
CA PRO A 96 -21.66 15.75 -0.59
C PRO A 96 -22.57 14.54 -0.89
N ASP A 97 -23.15 13.92 0.14
CA ASP A 97 -24.23 12.96 -0.07
C ASP A 97 -25.51 13.73 -0.48
N MET A 98 -25.73 13.84 -1.78
CA MET A 98 -26.85 14.58 -2.35
C MET A 98 -28.21 14.02 -1.95
N SER A 99 -28.29 12.76 -1.55
CA SER A 99 -29.54 12.14 -1.09
C SER A 99 -29.99 12.71 0.26
N GLN A 100 -29.05 13.16 1.07
CA GLN A 100 -29.28 13.75 2.39
C GLN A 100 -29.19 15.27 2.37
N ILE A 101 -28.14 15.82 1.75
CA ILE A 101 -27.87 17.27 1.70
C ILE A 101 -28.98 18.00 0.94
N GLY A 102 -29.46 17.45 -0.17
CA GLY A 102 -30.53 18.06 -0.95
C GLY A 102 -31.79 18.35 -0.14
N PRO A 103 -32.41 17.36 0.53
CA PRO A 103 -33.60 17.55 1.38
C PRO A 103 -33.34 18.43 2.60
N MET A 104 -32.17 18.32 3.25
CA MET A 104 -31.86 19.05 4.50
C MET A 104 -31.58 20.52 4.23
N PHE A 105 -30.72 20.84 3.28
CA PHE A 105 -30.19 22.18 3.08
C PHE A 105 -30.85 22.94 1.90
N LYS A 106 -31.60 22.23 1.06
CA LYS A 106 -32.39 22.84 -0.05
C LYS A 106 -31.60 23.88 -0.87
N LYS A 107 -31.88 25.17 -0.66
CA LYS A 107 -31.22 26.27 -1.38
C LYS A 107 -29.75 26.44 -1.02
N ASP A 108 -29.36 26.02 0.17
CA ASP A 108 -27.98 26.14 0.67
C ASP A 108 -27.09 24.97 0.25
N ALA A 109 -27.66 23.89 -0.30
CA ALA A 109 -26.87 22.77 -0.85
C ALA A 109 -25.83 23.24 -1.90
N GLY A 110 -26.16 24.26 -2.69
CA GLY A 110 -25.24 24.87 -3.65
C GLY A 110 -24.01 25.52 -2.99
N LYS A 111 -24.15 26.07 -1.78
CA LYS A 111 -23.02 26.64 -1.03
C LYS A 111 -22.08 25.54 -0.54
N ILE A 112 -22.62 24.42 -0.07
CA ILE A 112 -21.84 23.26 0.37
C ILE A 112 -21.04 22.69 -0.80
N ILE A 113 -21.68 22.47 -1.95
CA ILE A 113 -21.01 21.98 -3.16
C ILE A 113 -19.92 22.97 -3.61
N GLY A 114 -20.22 24.28 -3.58
CA GLY A 114 -19.27 25.32 -3.94
C GLY A 114 -18.04 25.31 -3.03
N TYR A 115 -18.23 25.21 -1.72
CA TYR A 115 -17.16 25.14 -0.73
C TYR A 115 -16.27 23.93 -0.97
N LEU A 116 -16.84 22.71 -1.08
CA LEU A 116 -16.09 21.48 -1.31
C LEU A 116 -15.28 21.48 -2.61
N LYS A 117 -15.74 22.23 -3.62
CA LYS A 117 -15.04 22.34 -4.91
C LYS A 117 -13.96 23.43 -4.94
N SER A 118 -14.08 24.43 -4.11
CA SER A 118 -13.18 25.60 -4.13
C SER A 118 -12.15 25.62 -3.01
N THR A 119 -12.35 24.81 -1.97
CA THR A 119 -11.44 24.72 -0.83
C THR A 119 -10.45 23.58 -1.02
N ASP A 120 -9.22 23.76 -0.58
CA ASP A 120 -8.19 22.74 -0.62
C ASP A 120 -8.60 21.53 0.22
N ILE A 121 -8.37 20.34 -0.31
CA ILE A 121 -8.73 19.09 0.36
C ILE A 121 -8.03 18.92 1.70
N GLU A 122 -6.82 19.45 1.87
CA GLU A 122 -6.09 19.39 3.13
C GLU A 122 -6.78 20.19 4.22
N ILE A 123 -7.30 21.38 3.90
CA ILE A 123 -8.06 22.21 4.84
C ILE A 123 -9.36 21.50 5.25
N ILE A 124 -10.08 20.92 4.27
CA ILE A 124 -11.31 20.16 4.52
C ILE A 124 -11.03 18.94 5.40
N ALA A 125 -9.93 18.25 5.12
CA ALA A 125 -9.52 17.06 5.87
C ALA A 125 -9.19 17.40 7.33
N ASP A 126 -8.39 18.43 7.56
CA ASP A 126 -8.00 18.90 8.90
C ASP A 126 -9.24 19.30 9.71
N GLU A 127 -10.16 20.07 9.13
CA GLU A 127 -11.39 20.49 9.81
C GLU A 127 -12.28 19.29 10.18
N LEU A 128 -12.42 18.31 9.26
CA LEU A 128 -13.16 17.07 9.51
C LEU A 128 -12.49 16.17 10.53
N GLU A 129 -11.18 16.15 10.63
CA GLU A 129 -10.46 15.35 11.62
C GLU A 129 -10.52 15.96 13.01
N GLU A 130 -10.45 17.30 13.11
CA GLU A 130 -10.50 18.01 14.37
C GLU A 130 -11.92 18.07 14.98
N SER A 131 -12.91 18.46 14.19
CA SER A 131 -14.26 18.74 14.68
C SER A 131 -15.30 17.67 14.33
N GLY A 132 -15.06 16.89 13.28
CA GLY A 132 -16.04 15.96 12.71
C GLY A 132 -17.10 16.63 11.82
N GLU A 133 -17.00 17.93 11.61
CA GLU A 133 -17.97 18.76 10.92
C GLU A 133 -17.25 19.80 10.04
N LEU A 134 -17.91 20.31 9.00
CA LEU A 134 -17.45 21.44 8.19
C LEU A 134 -18.28 22.69 8.51
N ALA A 135 -17.63 23.79 8.82
CA ALA A 135 -18.28 25.07 9.04
C ALA A 135 -18.24 25.94 7.75
N ILE A 136 -19.36 26.07 7.08
CA ILE A 136 -19.50 26.78 5.80
C ILE A 136 -20.37 28.03 6.01
N GLY A 137 -19.77 29.10 6.50
CA GLY A 137 -20.51 30.29 6.95
C GLY A 137 -21.45 29.97 8.11
N ASP A 138 -22.76 30.09 7.92
CA ASP A 138 -23.77 29.77 8.94
C ASP A 138 -24.24 28.30 8.88
N ILE A 139 -23.65 27.48 8.00
CA ILE A 139 -24.03 26.07 7.77
C ILE A 139 -22.99 25.17 8.41
N VAL A 140 -23.46 24.16 9.16
CA VAL A 140 -22.60 23.10 9.70
C VAL A 140 -23.00 21.79 9.03
N VAL A 141 -22.00 21.07 8.47
CA VAL A 141 -22.18 19.81 7.75
C VAL A 141 -21.39 18.72 8.43
N GLY A 142 -22.07 17.75 9.03
CA GLY A 142 -21.45 16.62 9.69
C GLY A 142 -20.84 15.61 8.71
N LYS A 143 -19.87 14.83 9.18
CA LYS A 143 -19.24 13.73 8.39
C LYS A 143 -20.25 12.72 7.82
N ASP A 144 -21.34 12.48 8.51
CA ASP A 144 -22.42 11.55 8.13
C ASP A 144 -23.17 11.98 6.87
N LEU A 145 -23.05 13.25 6.49
CA LEU A 145 -23.63 13.84 5.28
C LEU A 145 -22.67 13.91 4.09
N LEU A 146 -21.48 13.35 4.25
CA LEU A 146 -20.38 13.41 3.29
C LEU A 146 -19.88 12.01 2.91
N ASN A 147 -19.60 11.82 1.64
CA ASN A 147 -18.86 10.65 1.15
C ASN A 147 -17.37 10.98 1.18
N ILE A 148 -16.65 10.35 2.07
CA ILE A 148 -15.22 10.59 2.31
C ILE A 148 -14.41 9.44 1.76
N SER A 149 -13.56 9.71 0.78
CA SER A 149 -12.59 8.76 0.23
C SER A 149 -11.24 8.94 0.92
N LYS A 150 -10.64 7.83 1.32
CA LYS A 150 -9.34 7.82 2.01
C LYS A 150 -8.36 6.91 1.28
N GLU A 151 -7.10 7.25 1.36
CA GLU A 151 -5.99 6.40 0.93
C GLU A 151 -5.03 6.14 2.08
N ILE A 152 -4.35 4.98 2.02
CA ILE A 152 -3.25 4.69 2.93
C ILE A 152 -1.99 5.34 2.37
N VAL A 153 -1.33 6.14 3.19
CA VAL A 153 -0.08 6.80 2.84
C VAL A 153 1.02 6.41 3.82
N GLY A 154 2.24 6.29 3.31
CA GLY A 154 3.42 6.04 4.13
C GLY A 154 3.92 7.33 4.81
N ALA A 155 5.00 7.20 5.59
CA ALA A 155 5.63 8.33 6.29
C ALA A 155 6.05 9.49 5.35
N SER A 156 6.31 9.20 4.08
CA SER A 156 6.60 10.20 3.04
C SER A 156 5.37 10.93 2.50
N GLY A 157 4.16 10.57 2.94
CA GLY A 157 2.89 11.10 2.41
C GLY A 157 2.49 10.54 1.04
N LYS A 158 3.27 9.61 0.47
CA LYS A 158 2.92 8.93 -0.78
C LYS A 158 1.95 7.80 -0.52
N LYS A 159 1.01 7.59 -1.46
CA LYS A 159 0.15 6.42 -1.46
C LYS A 159 0.97 5.15 -1.42
N VAL A 160 0.58 4.22 -0.57
CA VAL A 160 1.17 2.89 -0.46
C VAL A 160 0.08 1.83 -0.47
N ASP A 161 0.37 0.70 -1.07
CA ASP A 161 -0.42 -0.50 -0.96
C ASP A 161 0.23 -1.42 0.08
N ILE A 162 -0.57 -2.01 0.95
CA ILE A 162 -0.09 -2.90 2.01
C ILE A 162 -0.48 -4.32 1.66
N LEU A 163 0.53 -5.19 1.64
CA LEU A 163 0.38 -6.64 1.57
C LEU A 163 0.74 -7.24 2.93
N GLN A 164 -0.15 -8.05 3.48
CA GLN A 164 0.13 -8.84 4.66
C GLN A 164 0.21 -10.32 4.25
N SER A 165 1.28 -10.98 4.64
CA SER A 165 1.44 -12.41 4.45
C SER A 165 1.35 -13.10 5.80
N GLU A 166 0.46 -14.10 5.89
CA GLU A 166 0.34 -14.98 7.07
C GLU A 166 1.31 -16.18 6.99
N ASN A 167 1.96 -16.37 5.84
CA ASN A 167 2.82 -17.54 5.58
C ASN A 167 4.31 -17.27 5.81
N LEU A 168 4.67 -16.04 6.14
CA LEU A 168 6.06 -15.60 6.36
C LEU A 168 6.31 -15.16 7.81
N ASP A 169 5.40 -15.49 8.73
CA ASP A 169 5.54 -15.28 10.19
C ASP A 169 6.13 -16.51 10.89
#